data_47717ef50f574871f92cad329eeaf69e
#
_entry.id   47717ef50f574871f92cad329eeaf69e
#
_cell.length_a   1.000
_cell.length_b   1.000
_cell.length_c   1.000
_cell.angle_alpha   90.00
_cell.angle_beta   90.00
_cell.angle_gamma   90.00
#
_symmetry.space_group_name_H-M   'P 1'
#
loop_
_entity.id
_entity.type
_entity.pdbx_description
1 polymer ?
#
loop_
_entity_poly.entity_id
_entity_poly.type
_entity_poly.pdbx_seq_one_letter_code
_entity_poly.pdbx_strand_id
1 'polypeptide(L)'
;NRVGSPHHYRMLQEVCEDLNVTCLGYLPKRKELEQESRHLGLDFSRSKETEGLDMLAGLLEEHVDWELLLSTIGLPLPAAAVGEKAVLSEPGELHISVARNEESFSFLYAEHLDILRRMGTVTFFNPEQDRPIPQETDLLYLPGGYPENRLEELAGARLARESIRSYIEAGGRTLAECGGMIYLSQAVLSDGETDGGG
;
A
#
# COMPACT_ATOMS: atom_id res chain seq x y z
N ASN A 1 1.42 -4.23 21.37
CA ASN A 1 2.15 -5.05 20.43
C ASN A 1 3.63 -5.17 20.82
N ARG A 2 4.25 -6.32 20.58
CA ARG A 2 5.66 -6.61 20.90
C ARG A 2 6.02 -6.44 22.37
N VAL A 3 5.13 -6.81 23.29
CA VAL A 3 5.36 -6.72 24.72
C VAL A 3 6.39 -7.78 25.15
N GLY A 4 7.50 -7.34 25.74
CA GLY A 4 8.64 -8.21 26.05
C GLY A 4 8.55 -9.00 27.35
N SER A 5 7.68 -8.59 28.29
CA SER A 5 7.53 -9.24 29.59
C SER A 5 6.23 -8.85 30.29
N PRO A 6 5.79 -9.63 31.30
CA PRO A 6 4.64 -9.26 32.13
C PRO A 6 4.82 -7.93 32.87
N HIS A 7 6.06 -7.57 33.22
CA HIS A 7 6.35 -6.27 33.84
C HIS A 7 6.14 -5.12 32.84
N HIS A 8 6.63 -5.27 31.61
CA HIS A 8 6.39 -4.29 30.54
C HIS A 8 4.89 -4.09 30.28
N TYR A 9 4.10 -5.19 30.29
CA TYR A 9 2.65 -5.08 30.13
C TYR A 9 1.99 -4.28 31.26
N ARG A 10 2.36 -4.53 32.52
CA ARG A 10 1.81 -3.76 33.65
C ARG A 10 2.09 -2.28 33.53
N MET A 11 3.32 -1.89 33.16
CA MET A 11 3.65 -0.47 32.93
C MET A 11 2.74 0.16 31.86
N LEU A 12 2.43 -0.59 30.78
CA LEU A 12 1.53 -0.08 29.75
C LEU A 12 0.07 0.01 30.24
N GLN A 13 -0.37 -0.93 31.09
CA GLN A 13 -1.69 -0.85 31.72
C GLN A 13 -1.82 0.38 32.63
N GLU A 14 -0.82 0.67 33.46
CA GLU A 14 -0.77 1.85 34.32
C GLU A 14 -0.92 3.14 33.46
N VAL A 15 -0.21 3.22 32.34
CA VAL A 15 -0.33 4.36 31.40
C VAL A 15 -1.73 4.45 30.79
N CYS A 16 -2.34 3.33 30.45
CA CYS A 16 -3.71 3.32 29.93
C CYS A 16 -4.71 3.81 30.99
N GLU A 17 -4.54 3.37 32.24
CA GLU A 17 -5.35 3.82 33.37
C GLU A 17 -5.22 5.34 33.62
N ASP A 18 -3.98 5.85 33.64
CA ASP A 18 -3.70 7.29 33.84
C ASP A 18 -4.33 8.15 32.73
N LEU A 19 -4.39 7.62 31.51
CA LEU A 19 -4.97 8.30 30.34
C LEU A 19 -6.47 8.01 30.14
N ASN A 20 -7.07 7.22 31.04
CA ASN A 20 -8.48 6.76 30.91
C ASN A 20 -8.75 6.08 29.56
N VAL A 21 -7.80 5.25 29.10
CA VAL A 21 -7.90 4.46 27.87
C VAL A 21 -8.13 2.99 28.24
N THR A 22 -9.11 2.36 27.63
CA THR A 22 -9.40 0.94 27.86
C THR A 22 -8.29 0.05 27.30
N CYS A 23 -7.64 -0.71 28.18
CA CYS A 23 -6.63 -1.69 27.79
C CYS A 23 -7.30 -3.04 27.48
N LEU A 24 -7.28 -3.45 26.23
CA LEU A 24 -7.92 -4.70 25.78
C LEU A 24 -7.00 -5.94 25.84
N GLY A 25 -5.74 -5.75 26.18
CA GLY A 25 -4.77 -6.82 26.19
C GLY A 25 -3.46 -6.44 25.49
N TYR A 26 -2.69 -7.45 25.11
CA TYR A 26 -1.39 -7.22 24.46
C TYR A 26 -1.01 -8.36 23.52
N LEU A 27 -0.10 -8.10 22.59
CA LEU A 27 0.58 -9.14 21.83
C LEU A 27 2.02 -9.25 22.30
N PRO A 28 2.44 -10.45 22.75
CA PRO A 28 3.82 -10.69 23.17
C PRO A 28 4.78 -10.61 21.99
N LYS A 29 6.04 -10.28 22.28
CA LYS A 29 7.10 -10.34 21.28
C LYS A 29 7.40 -11.81 20.94
N ARG A 30 7.27 -12.16 19.67
CA ARG A 30 7.58 -13.49 19.12
C ARG A 30 8.52 -13.36 17.94
N LYS A 31 9.63 -14.10 17.99
CA LYS A 31 10.61 -14.10 16.88
C LYS A 31 10.03 -14.72 15.61
N GLU A 32 9.16 -15.70 15.77
CA GLU A 32 8.51 -16.44 14.69
C GLU A 32 7.57 -15.55 13.86
N LEU A 33 7.11 -14.45 14.46
CA LEU A 33 6.25 -13.44 13.82
C LEU A 33 7.03 -12.19 13.39
N GLU A 34 8.35 -12.18 13.55
CA GLU A 34 9.17 -11.07 13.07
C GLU A 34 9.28 -11.17 11.55
N GLN A 35 8.70 -10.20 10.86
CA GLN A 35 8.92 -10.00 9.43
C GLN A 35 10.08 -9.05 9.23
N GLU A 36 10.90 -9.33 8.23
CA GLU A 36 11.93 -8.39 7.80
C GLU A 36 11.26 -7.09 7.34
N SER A 37 11.57 -6.01 8.04
CA SER A 37 11.08 -4.69 7.68
C SER A 37 11.96 -4.14 6.57
N ARG A 38 11.38 -3.83 5.42
CA ARG A 38 12.03 -3.04 4.38
C ARG A 38 11.88 -1.55 4.65
N HIS A 39 12.49 -0.73 3.85
CA HIS A 39 12.63 0.72 4.04
C HIS A 39 11.30 1.47 4.32
N LEU A 40 10.16 0.97 3.86
CA LEU A 40 8.83 1.48 4.18
C LEU A 40 7.98 0.52 5.05
N GLY A 41 8.60 -0.50 5.62
CA GLY A 41 7.98 -1.33 6.65
C GLY A 41 7.06 -2.46 6.19
N LEU A 42 6.75 -2.58 4.90
CA LEU A 42 5.85 -3.59 4.37
C LEU A 42 6.49 -4.34 3.20
N ASP A 43 6.58 -5.66 3.31
CA ASP A 43 6.98 -6.54 2.22
C ASP A 43 5.82 -7.49 1.89
N PHE A 44 5.14 -7.25 0.78
CA PHE A 44 4.03 -8.08 0.29
C PHE A 44 4.49 -9.20 -0.64
N SER A 45 5.78 -9.28 -0.97
CA SER A 45 6.31 -10.27 -1.93
C SER A 45 6.46 -11.68 -1.35
N ARG A 46 6.38 -11.84 -0.04
CA ARG A 46 6.54 -13.10 0.66
C ARG A 46 5.24 -13.56 1.32
N SER A 47 4.33 -14.11 0.56
CA SER A 47 3.15 -14.79 1.10
C SER A 47 3.49 -16.22 1.60
N LYS A 48 4.32 -16.34 2.64
CA LYS A 48 4.44 -17.58 3.42
C LYS A 48 3.53 -17.54 4.65
N GLU A 49 2.25 -17.25 4.46
CA GLU A 49 1.48 -16.53 5.45
C GLU A 49 0.51 -17.36 6.26
N THR A 50 0.23 -18.60 5.91
CA THR A 50 -0.76 -19.38 6.66
C THR A 50 -0.26 -19.82 8.04
N GLU A 51 0.98 -20.27 8.17
CA GLU A 51 1.53 -20.73 9.46
C GLU A 51 1.64 -19.59 10.49
N GLY A 52 2.02 -18.38 10.05
CA GLY A 52 2.10 -17.21 10.92
C GLY A 52 0.73 -16.68 11.36
N LEU A 53 -0.30 -16.82 10.52
CA LEU A 53 -1.65 -16.38 10.83
C LEU A 53 -2.31 -17.20 11.91
N ASP A 54 -2.17 -18.54 11.89
CA ASP A 54 -2.72 -19.42 12.93
C ASP A 54 -2.09 -19.14 14.30
N MET A 55 -0.77 -18.92 14.33
CA MET A 55 -0.08 -18.51 15.55
C MET A 55 -0.57 -17.15 16.05
N LEU A 56 -0.73 -16.18 15.16
CA LEU A 56 -1.22 -14.85 15.52
C LEU A 56 -2.65 -14.91 16.04
N ALA A 57 -3.51 -15.71 15.42
CA ALA A 57 -4.88 -15.94 15.88
C ALA A 57 -4.90 -16.52 17.30
N GLY A 58 -4.10 -17.56 17.57
CA GLY A 58 -3.99 -18.14 18.92
C GLY A 58 -3.48 -17.13 19.96
N LEU A 59 -2.51 -16.28 19.61
CA LEU A 59 -2.03 -15.23 20.52
C LEU A 59 -3.09 -14.15 20.78
N LEU A 60 -3.90 -13.81 19.78
CA LEU A 60 -5.02 -12.89 19.94
C LEU A 60 -6.10 -13.49 20.86
N GLU A 61 -6.44 -14.78 20.69
CA GLU A 61 -7.39 -15.46 21.55
C GLU A 61 -6.93 -15.55 23.02
N GLU A 62 -5.62 -15.78 23.23
CA GLU A 62 -5.03 -15.92 24.59
C GLU A 62 -4.87 -14.59 25.33
N HIS A 63 -4.54 -13.52 24.62
CA HIS A 63 -4.04 -12.28 25.23
C HIS A 63 -4.94 -11.06 25.07
N VAL A 64 -6.04 -11.17 24.34
CA VAL A 64 -7.00 -10.06 24.12
C VAL A 64 -8.31 -10.37 24.81
N ASP A 65 -8.83 -9.42 25.58
CA ASP A 65 -10.17 -9.51 26.18
C ASP A 65 -11.23 -9.23 25.09
N TRP A 66 -11.70 -10.31 24.46
CA TRP A 66 -12.69 -10.27 23.40
C TRP A 66 -14.07 -9.80 23.86
N GLU A 67 -14.46 -10.12 25.11
CA GLU A 67 -15.74 -9.68 25.64
C GLU A 67 -15.74 -8.15 25.82
N LEU A 68 -14.67 -7.63 26.39
CA LEU A 68 -14.50 -6.19 26.54
C LEU A 68 -14.39 -5.48 25.20
N LEU A 69 -13.63 -6.03 24.24
CA LEU A 69 -13.53 -5.50 22.87
C LEU A 69 -14.92 -5.42 22.23
N LEU A 70 -15.66 -6.51 22.20
CA LEU A 70 -16.97 -6.57 21.56
C LEU A 70 -17.99 -5.66 22.24
N SER A 71 -17.95 -5.56 23.57
CA SER A 71 -18.80 -4.61 24.29
C SER A 71 -18.46 -3.15 23.99
N THR A 72 -17.19 -2.85 23.72
CA THR A 72 -16.72 -1.49 23.41
C THR A 72 -17.08 -1.07 21.98
N ILE A 73 -16.95 -1.98 21.01
CA ILE A 73 -17.29 -1.72 19.61
C ILE A 73 -18.77 -1.97 19.28
N GLY A 74 -19.51 -2.66 20.15
CA GLY A 74 -20.95 -2.90 20.03
C GLY A 74 -21.82 -1.67 20.23
N LEU A 75 -21.25 -0.49 20.46
CA LEU A 75 -21.97 0.76 20.31
C LEU A 75 -22.49 0.83 18.86
N PRO A 76 -23.80 1.12 18.66
CA PRO A 76 -24.32 1.32 17.32
C PRO A 76 -23.39 2.37 16.68
N LEU A 77 -22.63 1.94 15.67
CA LEU A 77 -21.96 2.89 14.80
C LEU A 77 -23.05 3.91 14.45
N PRO A 78 -22.86 5.22 14.72
CA PRO A 78 -23.79 6.21 14.22
C PRO A 78 -23.99 5.81 12.77
N ALA A 79 -25.26 5.55 12.38
CA ALA A 79 -25.57 5.13 11.02
C ALA A 79 -24.70 6.02 10.16
N ALA A 80 -23.57 5.47 9.70
CA ALA A 80 -22.68 6.21 8.87
C ALA A 80 -23.63 6.82 7.88
N ALA A 81 -23.75 8.13 7.89
CA ALA A 81 -24.43 8.77 6.79
C ALA A 81 -23.78 8.07 5.60
N VAL A 82 -24.49 7.14 5.01
CA VAL A 82 -24.11 6.53 3.74
C VAL A 82 -24.08 7.75 2.88
N GLY A 83 -22.89 8.40 2.89
CA GLY A 83 -22.68 9.59 2.06
C GLY A 83 -23.21 9.11 0.74
N GLU A 84 -24.22 9.81 0.22
CA GLU A 84 -24.79 9.48 -1.06
C GLU A 84 -23.61 9.05 -1.91
N LYS A 85 -23.56 7.76 -2.25
CA LYS A 85 -22.52 7.27 -3.17
C LYS A 85 -22.62 8.25 -4.30
N ALA A 86 -21.60 9.10 -4.45
CA ALA A 86 -21.63 10.08 -5.50
C ALA A 86 -22.01 9.30 -6.75
N VAL A 87 -23.25 9.45 -7.18
CA VAL A 87 -23.75 8.82 -8.40
C VAL A 87 -22.99 9.58 -9.46
N LEU A 88 -21.77 9.08 -9.74
CA LEU A 88 -21.11 9.46 -10.96
C LEU A 88 -22.08 9.03 -12.06
N SER A 89 -22.69 10.01 -12.69
CA SER A 89 -23.50 9.86 -13.88
C SER A 89 -22.74 8.99 -14.87
N GLU A 90 -23.47 8.12 -15.58
CA GLU A 90 -23.02 7.28 -16.70
C GLU A 90 -21.51 6.95 -16.74
N PRO A 91 -21.08 5.70 -16.97
CA PRO A 91 -19.66 5.38 -17.08
C PRO A 91 -18.98 6.35 -18.03
N GLY A 92 -17.92 7.02 -17.57
CA GLY A 92 -17.16 7.92 -18.42
C GLY A 92 -16.52 7.17 -19.61
N GLU A 93 -16.20 7.89 -20.65
CA GLU A 93 -15.59 7.32 -21.88
C GLU A 93 -14.06 7.32 -21.86
N LEU A 94 -13.43 7.60 -20.70
CA LEU A 94 -11.98 7.67 -20.60
C LEU A 94 -11.31 6.29 -20.77
N HIS A 95 -10.20 6.28 -21.48
CA HIS A 95 -9.27 5.14 -21.48
C HIS A 95 -8.19 5.38 -20.43
N ILE A 96 -8.18 4.57 -19.38
CA ILE A 96 -7.33 4.75 -18.23
C ILE A 96 -6.30 3.63 -18.19
N SER A 97 -5.03 3.99 -18.36
CA SER A 97 -3.91 3.05 -18.27
C SER A 97 -3.33 3.05 -16.87
N VAL A 98 -3.35 1.88 -16.22
CA VAL A 98 -2.90 1.72 -14.83
C VAL A 98 -1.70 0.79 -14.79
N ALA A 99 -0.59 1.30 -14.27
CA ALA A 99 0.58 0.46 -14.01
C ALA A 99 0.27 -0.57 -12.91
N ARG A 100 0.61 -1.83 -13.15
CA ARG A 100 0.39 -2.90 -12.18
C ARG A 100 1.39 -4.03 -12.34
N ASN A 101 2.01 -4.43 -11.24
CA ASN A 101 2.73 -5.68 -11.08
C ASN A 101 2.76 -6.08 -9.61
N GLU A 102 3.51 -7.10 -9.25
CA GLU A 102 3.54 -7.65 -7.88
C GLU A 102 4.41 -6.84 -6.92
N GLU A 103 5.31 -5.99 -7.39
CA GLU A 103 6.27 -5.29 -6.56
C GLU A 103 6.32 -3.77 -6.81
N SER A 104 6.69 -3.34 -8.01
CA SER A 104 6.94 -1.92 -8.32
C SER A 104 5.68 -1.06 -8.28
N PHE A 105 4.51 -1.64 -8.63
CA PHE A 105 3.22 -0.95 -8.73
C PHE A 105 2.11 -1.83 -8.15
N SER A 106 2.26 -2.19 -6.87
CA SER A 106 1.40 -3.17 -6.18
C SER A 106 0.33 -2.54 -5.28
N PHE A 107 0.43 -1.25 -4.94
CA PHE A 107 -0.48 -0.58 -4.03
C PHE A 107 -1.72 -0.05 -4.75
N LEU A 108 -2.58 -0.97 -5.17
CA LEU A 108 -3.85 -0.68 -5.83
C LEU A 108 -5.01 -1.06 -4.92
N TYR A 109 -5.69 -0.06 -4.38
CA TYR A 109 -6.87 -0.26 -3.55
C TYR A 109 -8.11 -0.53 -4.43
N ALA A 110 -8.98 -1.42 -3.94
CA ALA A 110 -10.21 -1.78 -4.65
C ALA A 110 -11.09 -0.54 -4.91
N GLU A 111 -11.17 0.36 -3.95
CA GLU A 111 -11.93 1.59 -4.02
C GLU A 111 -11.43 2.52 -5.12
N HIS A 112 -10.10 2.62 -5.30
CA HIS A 112 -9.51 3.40 -6.39
C HIS A 112 -9.90 2.80 -7.75
N LEU A 113 -9.80 1.48 -7.87
CA LEU A 113 -10.20 0.79 -9.11
C LEU A 113 -11.68 0.94 -9.41
N ASP A 114 -12.55 0.93 -8.39
CA ASP A 114 -13.97 1.16 -8.57
C ASP A 114 -14.29 2.58 -9.05
N ILE A 115 -13.56 3.59 -8.55
CA ILE A 115 -13.67 4.97 -9.02
C ILE A 115 -13.22 5.06 -10.48
N LEU A 116 -12.03 4.52 -10.80
CA LEU A 116 -11.48 4.56 -12.16
C LEU A 116 -12.40 3.87 -13.16
N ARG A 117 -12.98 2.71 -12.82
CA ARG A 117 -13.94 1.97 -13.67
C ARG A 117 -15.23 2.74 -13.93
N ARG A 118 -15.64 3.62 -13.02
CA ARG A 118 -16.77 4.53 -13.24
C ARG A 118 -16.40 5.71 -14.16
N MET A 119 -15.12 6.07 -14.19
CA MET A 119 -14.63 7.13 -15.09
C MET A 119 -14.40 6.64 -16.51
N GLY A 120 -14.21 5.33 -16.71
CA GLY A 120 -13.98 4.78 -18.03
C GLY A 120 -13.45 3.36 -18.04
N THR A 121 -12.85 2.97 -19.14
CA THR A 121 -12.24 1.67 -19.35
C THR A 121 -10.83 1.64 -18.74
N VAL A 122 -10.61 0.71 -17.81
CA VAL A 122 -9.31 0.52 -17.15
C VAL A 122 -8.52 -0.59 -17.86
N THR A 123 -7.34 -0.26 -18.33
CA THR A 123 -6.36 -1.18 -18.92
C THR A 123 -5.11 -1.24 -18.07
N PHE A 124 -4.71 -2.43 -17.64
CA PHE A 124 -3.47 -2.63 -16.88
C PHE A 124 -2.29 -2.86 -17.82
N PHE A 125 -1.14 -2.31 -17.44
CA PHE A 125 0.13 -2.59 -18.09
C PHE A 125 1.23 -2.77 -17.03
N ASN A 126 2.30 -3.48 -17.39
CA ASN A 126 3.46 -3.65 -16.52
C ASN A 126 4.65 -2.84 -17.06
N PRO A 127 5.09 -1.77 -16.36
CA PRO A 127 6.24 -0.96 -16.78
C PRO A 127 7.58 -1.71 -16.85
N GLU A 128 7.72 -2.87 -16.23
CA GLU A 128 8.92 -3.72 -16.33
C GLU A 128 8.98 -4.49 -17.67
N GLN A 129 7.86 -4.58 -18.37
CA GLN A 129 7.84 -5.14 -19.70
C GLN A 129 8.22 -4.07 -20.73
N ASP A 130 9.14 -4.41 -21.64
CA ASP A 130 9.59 -3.46 -22.67
C ASP A 130 8.53 -3.28 -23.77
N ARG A 131 7.40 -2.66 -23.38
CA ARG A 131 6.25 -2.37 -24.25
C ARG A 131 5.75 -0.95 -23.98
N PRO A 132 5.32 -0.23 -25.02
CA PRO A 132 4.73 1.10 -24.82
C PRO A 132 3.41 0.99 -24.04
N ILE A 133 3.00 2.11 -23.42
CA ILE A 133 1.65 2.22 -22.85
C ILE A 133 0.58 2.07 -23.95
N PRO A 134 -0.66 1.69 -23.58
CA PRO A 134 -1.79 1.65 -24.52
C PRO A 134 -1.94 2.97 -25.28
N GLN A 135 -2.17 2.90 -26.60
CA GLN A 135 -2.16 4.09 -27.47
C GLN A 135 -3.29 5.10 -27.18
N GLU A 136 -4.44 4.61 -26.72
CA GLU A 136 -5.63 5.45 -26.47
C GLU A 136 -5.71 5.90 -24.99
N THR A 137 -4.57 6.17 -24.37
CA THR A 137 -4.54 6.57 -22.95
C THR A 137 -4.98 8.02 -22.79
N ASP A 138 -6.09 8.25 -22.07
CA ASP A 138 -6.56 9.58 -21.65
C ASP A 138 -6.06 9.95 -20.26
N LEU A 139 -5.86 8.95 -19.39
CA LEU A 139 -5.32 9.09 -18.05
C LEU A 139 -4.32 7.95 -17.77
N LEU A 140 -3.11 8.33 -17.42
CA LEU A 140 -2.09 7.42 -16.92
C LEU A 140 -2.06 7.43 -15.40
N TYR A 141 -2.23 6.26 -14.76
CA TYR A 141 -2.09 6.12 -13.32
C TYR A 141 -0.92 5.22 -12.97
N LEU A 142 0.03 5.75 -12.22
CA LEU A 142 1.20 5.09 -11.68
C LEU A 142 1.03 5.01 -10.15
N PRO A 143 0.51 3.91 -9.61
CA PRO A 143 0.27 3.76 -8.18
C PRO A 143 1.55 3.53 -7.39
N GLY A 144 1.40 3.39 -6.08
CA GLY A 144 2.48 3.05 -5.17
C GLY A 144 3.00 1.63 -5.34
N GLY A 145 4.13 1.36 -4.71
CA GLY A 145 4.86 0.12 -4.71
C GLY A 145 6.33 0.37 -4.42
N TYR A 146 7.17 -0.59 -4.77
CA TYR A 146 8.62 -0.55 -4.52
C TYR A 146 9.44 -0.61 -5.81
N PRO A 147 9.42 0.43 -6.66
CA PRO A 147 10.18 0.44 -7.90
C PRO A 147 11.70 0.35 -7.68
N GLU A 148 12.19 0.79 -6.51
CA GLU A 148 13.58 0.71 -6.13
C GLU A 148 14.12 -0.73 -6.03
N ASN A 149 13.25 -1.71 -5.84
CA ASN A 149 13.63 -3.13 -5.82
C ASN A 149 13.81 -3.72 -7.22
N ARG A 150 13.36 -3.02 -8.27
CA ARG A 150 13.29 -3.48 -9.66
C ARG A 150 13.92 -2.48 -10.62
N LEU A 151 14.96 -1.77 -10.16
CA LEU A 151 15.58 -0.70 -10.93
C LEU A 151 16.18 -1.20 -12.25
N GLU A 152 16.78 -2.39 -12.27
CA GLU A 152 17.38 -2.96 -13.49
C GLU A 152 16.31 -3.26 -14.54
N GLU A 153 15.22 -3.90 -14.15
CA GLU A 153 14.13 -4.26 -15.05
C GLU A 153 13.41 -3.00 -15.57
N LEU A 154 13.12 -2.06 -14.67
CA LEU A 154 12.51 -0.78 -15.04
C LEU A 154 13.43 0.05 -15.93
N ALA A 155 14.74 0.06 -15.66
CA ALA A 155 15.71 0.74 -16.51
C ALA A 155 15.86 0.05 -17.87
N GLY A 156 15.79 -1.28 -17.92
CA GLY A 156 15.84 -2.07 -19.14
C GLY A 156 14.61 -1.90 -20.04
N ALA A 157 13.45 -1.61 -19.48
CA ALA A 157 12.20 -1.43 -20.21
C ALA A 157 12.14 -0.07 -20.94
N ARG A 158 12.96 0.08 -21.99
CA ARG A 158 13.16 1.34 -22.71
C ARG A 158 11.89 1.85 -23.40
N LEU A 159 11.15 0.98 -24.08
CA LEU A 159 9.93 1.35 -24.80
C LEU A 159 8.83 1.82 -23.85
N ALA A 160 8.69 1.19 -22.67
CA ALA A 160 7.76 1.63 -21.64
C ALA A 160 8.12 3.04 -21.16
N ARG A 161 9.37 3.26 -20.77
CA ARG A 161 9.84 4.56 -20.28
C ARG A 161 9.72 5.68 -21.32
N GLU A 162 10.11 5.41 -22.58
CA GLU A 162 10.01 6.39 -23.65
C GLU A 162 8.56 6.75 -23.95
N SER A 163 7.65 5.76 -23.97
CA SER A 163 6.23 6.04 -24.22
C SER A 163 5.58 6.82 -23.09
N ILE A 164 5.88 6.48 -21.82
CA ILE A 164 5.40 7.22 -20.65
C ILE A 164 5.92 8.66 -20.70
N ARG A 165 7.23 8.86 -20.94
CA ARG A 165 7.82 10.19 -21.06
C ARG A 165 7.15 10.99 -22.15
N SER A 166 7.05 10.42 -23.36
CA SER A 166 6.44 11.11 -24.49
C SER A 166 4.99 11.49 -24.23
N TYR A 167 4.23 10.62 -23.56
CA TYR A 167 2.86 10.90 -23.17
C TYR A 167 2.76 12.08 -22.21
N ILE A 168 3.62 12.10 -21.17
CA ILE A 168 3.64 13.18 -20.17
C ILE A 168 4.10 14.50 -20.80
N GLU A 169 5.18 14.49 -21.59
CA GLU A 169 5.72 15.67 -22.26
C GLU A 169 4.74 16.26 -23.29
N ALA A 170 3.89 15.44 -23.87
CA ALA A 170 2.79 15.88 -24.73
C ALA A 170 1.59 16.47 -23.96
N GLY A 171 1.67 16.56 -22.63
CA GLY A 171 0.59 17.08 -21.78
C GLY A 171 -0.45 16.05 -21.37
N GLY A 172 -0.14 14.76 -21.50
CA GLY A 172 -1.01 13.66 -21.07
C GLY A 172 -1.31 13.73 -19.57
N ARG A 173 -2.56 13.49 -19.21
CA ARG A 173 -3.01 13.52 -17.80
C ARG A 173 -2.38 12.35 -17.03
N THR A 174 -1.62 12.67 -16.00
CA THR A 174 -0.90 11.65 -15.22
C THR A 174 -1.14 11.84 -13.74
N LEU A 175 -1.47 10.75 -13.06
CA LEU A 175 -1.49 10.63 -11.61
C LEU A 175 -0.38 9.66 -11.20
N ALA A 176 0.52 10.10 -10.33
CA ALA A 176 1.60 9.28 -9.79
C ALA A 176 1.66 9.43 -8.27
N GLU A 177 1.68 8.31 -7.56
CA GLU A 177 1.68 8.26 -6.10
C GLU A 177 2.85 7.43 -5.60
N CYS A 178 3.51 7.86 -4.51
CA CYS A 178 4.54 7.09 -3.81
C CYS A 178 5.57 6.49 -4.79
N GLY A 179 5.61 5.16 -4.97
CA GLY A 179 6.49 4.47 -5.91
C GLY A 179 6.34 4.96 -7.36
N GLY A 180 5.12 5.26 -7.79
CA GLY A 180 4.88 5.87 -9.11
C GLY A 180 5.57 7.21 -9.28
N MET A 181 5.65 8.02 -8.23
CA MET A 181 6.39 9.29 -8.24
C MET A 181 7.91 9.03 -8.28
N ILE A 182 8.41 8.05 -7.52
CA ILE A 182 9.82 7.66 -7.56
C ILE A 182 10.21 7.21 -8.97
N TYR A 183 9.38 6.41 -9.63
CA TYR A 183 9.62 5.94 -10.99
C TYR A 183 9.75 7.08 -12.02
N LEU A 184 9.05 8.19 -11.80
CA LEU A 184 9.15 9.38 -12.67
C LEU A 184 10.36 10.28 -12.35
N SER A 185 11.12 10.00 -11.29
CA SER A 185 12.31 10.77 -10.96
C SER A 185 13.44 10.52 -11.99
N GLN A 186 14.37 11.46 -12.08
CA GLN A 186 15.51 11.33 -13.01
C GLN A 186 16.54 10.31 -12.56
N ALA A 187 16.66 10.14 -11.24
CA ALA A 187 17.58 9.18 -10.63
C ALA A 187 17.04 8.72 -9.27
N VAL A 188 17.38 7.51 -8.89
CA VAL A 188 17.20 6.96 -7.55
C VAL A 188 18.62 6.71 -7.02
N LEU A 189 18.97 7.39 -5.93
CA LEU A 189 20.29 7.26 -5.29
C LEU A 189 20.20 6.24 -4.15
N SER A 190 21.16 5.33 -4.06
CA SER A 190 21.31 4.45 -2.90
C SER A 190 22.02 5.21 -1.77
N ASP A 191 21.65 4.92 -0.50
CA ASP A 191 22.34 5.46 0.66
C ASP A 191 23.83 5.09 0.62
N GLY A 192 24.71 6.03 0.27
CA GLY A 192 26.15 5.85 0.15
C GLY A 192 26.79 6.47 -1.10
N GLU A 193 26.03 6.76 -2.13
CA GLU A 193 26.49 7.55 -3.28
C GLU A 193 26.20 9.04 -3.06
N THR A 194 26.92 9.66 -2.13
CA THR A 194 27.05 11.12 -2.18
C THR A 194 27.91 11.42 -3.40
N ASP A 195 27.30 12.09 -4.35
CA ASP A 195 27.97 12.62 -5.54
C ASP A 195 29.27 13.34 -5.14
N GLY A 196 30.40 12.67 -5.32
CA GLY A 196 31.74 13.25 -5.19
C GLY A 196 32.01 14.11 -6.42
N GLY A 197 31.15 15.10 -6.66
CA GLY A 197 31.30 16.09 -7.68
C GLY A 197 32.33 17.14 -7.28
N GLY A 198 33.55 16.98 -7.76
CA GLY A 198 34.53 18.05 -7.86
C GLY A 198 34.24 18.92 -9.07
#